data_756bd3b08f596efebf5a8d715b6c58f2
#
_entry.id   756bd3b08f596efebf5a8d715b6c58f2
#
_cell.length_a   1.000
_cell.length_b   1.000
_cell.length_c   1.000
_cell.angle_alpha   90.00
_cell.angle_beta   90.00
_cell.angle_gamma   90.00
#
_symmetry.space_group_name_H-M   'P 1'
#
loop_
_entity.id
_entity.type
_entity.pdbx_description
1 polymer ?
#
loop_
_entity_poly.entity_id
_entity_poly.type
_entity_poly.pdbx_seq_one_letter_code
_entity_poly.pdbx_strand_id
1 'polypeptide(L)'
;MNKQIKNKQRRAQTATIFIAIAAATLLAACASLEQPIDLLTSMKASFSERGPAKLDRLDQNEMQRVCSKAELTGKAVDEKTKTRIETALYKVIPYPADGKYIGDWKQGERIAQDGTGLQFSDRIGAPSGANCYACHQIAPQEISYGNLGPSLYKYGSNRGVKDPSSKDSEDIVKYTWARLWNTHSVNLCSNMPRFGDAGILTTAQMKDVMALLLDPASPANK
;
A
#
# COMPACT_ATOMS: atom_id res chain seq x y z
N MET A 1 7.55 79.20 -30.79
CA MET A 1 8.22 77.92 -30.92
C MET A 1 8.19 77.01 -29.71
N ASN A 2 8.05 77.49 -28.47
CA ASN A 2 8.13 76.69 -27.25
C ASN A 2 6.85 75.91 -26.81
N LYS A 3 5.67 76.30 -27.26
CA LYS A 3 4.40 75.66 -26.84
C LYS A 3 4.10 74.33 -27.56
N GLN A 4 4.50 74.25 -28.81
CA GLN A 4 4.32 73.04 -29.62
C GLN A 4 5.27 71.89 -29.19
N ILE A 5 6.49 72.23 -28.78
CA ILE A 5 7.47 71.22 -28.33
C ILE A 5 7.04 70.64 -26.97
N LYS A 6 6.54 71.45 -26.05
CA LYS A 6 5.99 70.97 -24.76
C LYS A 6 4.77 70.08 -24.90
N ASN A 7 3.88 70.34 -25.86
CA ASN A 7 2.72 69.52 -26.13
C ASN A 7 3.08 68.15 -26.77
N LYS A 8 4.11 68.17 -27.63
CA LYS A 8 4.62 66.93 -28.26
C LYS A 8 5.28 65.98 -27.22
N GLN A 9 6.06 66.59 -26.29
CA GLN A 9 6.66 65.82 -25.19
C GLN A 9 5.65 65.29 -24.22
N ARG A 10 4.61 66.08 -23.82
CA ARG A 10 3.54 65.57 -22.96
C ARG A 10 2.76 64.42 -23.60
N ARG A 11 2.44 64.47 -24.88
CA ARG A 11 1.75 63.39 -25.61
C ARG A 11 2.62 62.13 -25.72
N ALA A 12 3.92 62.28 -25.90
CA ALA A 12 4.84 61.13 -25.92
C ALA A 12 4.95 60.49 -24.51
N GLN A 13 5.05 61.29 -23.46
CA GLN A 13 5.10 60.74 -22.09
C GLN A 13 3.79 60.05 -21.66
N THR A 14 2.63 60.60 -22.06
CA THR A 14 1.35 59.95 -21.78
C THR A 14 1.19 58.62 -22.53
N ALA A 15 1.61 58.57 -23.79
CA ALA A 15 1.58 57.36 -24.60
C ALA A 15 2.49 56.27 -23.98
N THR A 16 3.71 56.65 -23.54
CA THR A 16 4.64 55.69 -22.89
C THR A 16 4.10 55.14 -21.59
N ILE A 17 3.41 55.95 -20.78
CA ILE A 17 2.80 55.51 -19.52
C ILE A 17 1.65 54.53 -19.79
N PHE A 18 0.80 54.78 -20.80
CA PHE A 18 -0.29 53.87 -21.14
C PHE A 18 0.22 52.54 -21.68
N ILE A 19 1.30 52.54 -22.48
CA ILE A 19 1.93 51.30 -22.96
C ILE A 19 2.56 50.54 -21.81
N ALA A 20 3.21 51.18 -20.85
CA ALA A 20 3.80 50.55 -19.69
C ALA A 20 2.74 49.93 -18.76
N ILE A 21 1.60 50.60 -18.57
CA ILE A 21 0.49 50.08 -17.78
C ILE A 21 -0.16 48.88 -18.49
N ALA A 22 -0.38 48.95 -19.80
CA ALA A 22 -0.92 47.84 -20.58
C ALA A 22 0.00 46.63 -20.60
N ALA A 23 1.33 46.83 -20.67
CA ALA A 23 2.31 45.73 -20.59
C ALA A 23 2.36 45.10 -19.16
N ALA A 24 2.24 45.92 -18.11
CA ALA A 24 2.19 45.42 -16.72
C ALA A 24 0.93 44.59 -16.44
N THR A 25 -0.23 45.01 -16.98
CA THR A 25 -1.47 44.25 -16.85
C THR A 25 -1.47 42.95 -17.63
N LEU A 26 -0.83 42.88 -18.81
CA LEU A 26 -0.63 41.66 -19.57
C LEU A 26 0.32 40.67 -18.87
N LEU A 27 1.39 41.16 -18.25
CA LEU A 27 2.31 40.32 -17.47
C LEU A 27 1.66 39.80 -16.16
N ALA A 28 0.82 40.60 -15.51
CA ALA A 28 0.07 40.15 -14.34
C ALA A 28 -1.02 39.11 -14.68
N ALA A 29 -1.57 39.12 -15.89
CA ALA A 29 -2.54 38.14 -16.34
C ALA A 29 -1.89 36.75 -16.64
N CYS A 30 -0.59 36.71 -16.95
CA CYS A 30 0.14 35.46 -17.11
C CYS A 30 0.67 34.86 -15.79
N ALA A 31 0.71 35.67 -14.71
CA ALA A 31 1.15 35.21 -13.39
C ALA A 31 0.00 34.66 -12.53
N SER A 32 -1.23 34.68 -13.01
CA SER A 32 -2.38 34.17 -12.30
C SER A 32 -2.69 32.75 -12.75
N LEU A 33 -2.78 31.87 -11.74
CA LEU A 33 -3.54 30.60 -11.76
C LEU A 33 -2.75 29.31 -11.98
N GLU A 34 -1.59 29.18 -11.42
CA GLU A 34 -1.28 27.85 -10.87
C GLU A 34 -2.00 27.72 -9.52
N GLN A 35 -3.28 27.46 -9.57
CA GLN A 35 -3.98 26.90 -8.41
C GLN A 35 -3.24 25.62 -8.08
N PRO A 36 -2.81 25.40 -6.82
CA PRO A 36 -2.19 24.14 -6.45
C PRO A 36 -3.16 23.03 -6.81
N ILE A 37 -2.77 22.19 -7.76
CA ILE A 37 -3.57 21.04 -8.16
C ILE A 37 -3.73 20.19 -6.91
N ASP A 38 -4.94 20.05 -6.40
CA ASP A 38 -5.24 19.04 -5.40
C ASP A 38 -5.11 17.67 -6.06
N LEU A 39 -3.93 17.07 -5.89
CA LEU A 39 -3.56 15.80 -6.50
C LEU A 39 -4.54 14.69 -6.13
N LEU A 40 -5.07 14.70 -4.91
CA LEU A 40 -6.03 13.68 -4.47
C LEU A 40 -7.35 13.82 -5.19
N THR A 41 -7.88 15.03 -5.30
CA THR A 41 -9.12 15.31 -6.04
C THR A 41 -8.94 14.99 -7.53
N SER A 42 -7.84 15.42 -8.14
CA SER A 42 -7.55 15.13 -9.55
C SER A 42 -7.38 13.64 -9.81
N MET A 43 -6.71 12.92 -8.91
CA MET A 43 -6.55 11.47 -8.97
C MET A 43 -7.92 10.78 -8.87
N LYS A 44 -8.74 11.12 -7.88
CA LYS A 44 -10.09 10.54 -7.71
C LYS A 44 -11.00 10.81 -8.91
N ALA A 45 -10.91 11.99 -9.51
CA ALA A 45 -11.68 12.34 -10.71
C ALA A 45 -11.24 11.56 -11.97
N SER A 46 -10.00 11.06 -12.00
CA SER A 46 -9.48 10.28 -13.15
C SER A 46 -9.76 8.77 -13.06
N PHE A 47 -10.20 8.28 -11.89
CA PHE A 47 -10.58 6.87 -11.70
C PHE A 47 -12.10 6.72 -11.71
N SER A 48 -12.57 5.53 -12.08
CA SER A 48 -13.98 5.14 -11.97
C SER A 48 -14.10 3.77 -11.32
N GLU A 49 -15.15 3.57 -10.55
CA GLU A 49 -15.44 2.26 -9.94
C GLU A 49 -15.76 1.23 -11.01
N ARG A 50 -15.16 0.06 -10.89
CA ARG A 50 -15.44 -1.07 -11.77
C ARG A 50 -15.25 -2.39 -11.02
N GLY A 51 -16.24 -3.28 -11.11
CA GLY A 51 -16.22 -4.56 -10.39
C GLY A 51 -16.00 -4.35 -8.89
N PRO A 52 -15.12 -5.12 -8.25
CA PRO A 52 -14.78 -4.96 -6.84
C PRO A 52 -13.84 -3.78 -6.55
N ALA A 53 -13.32 -3.09 -7.58
CA ALA A 53 -12.44 -1.93 -7.39
C ALA A 53 -13.27 -0.67 -7.12
N LYS A 54 -13.21 -0.17 -5.87
CA LYS A 54 -13.92 1.00 -5.37
C LYS A 54 -12.99 2.19 -5.17
N LEU A 55 -13.53 3.42 -5.24
CA LEU A 55 -12.74 4.65 -5.10
C LEU A 55 -12.19 4.87 -3.69
N ASP A 56 -12.79 4.27 -2.67
CA ASP A 56 -12.31 4.32 -1.28
C ASP A 56 -10.90 3.75 -1.11
N ARG A 57 -10.44 2.90 -2.04
CA ARG A 57 -9.06 2.40 -2.07
C ARG A 57 -8.01 3.49 -2.32
N LEU A 58 -8.42 4.63 -2.84
CA LEU A 58 -7.55 5.80 -3.02
C LEU A 58 -7.38 6.59 -1.72
N ASP A 59 -8.17 6.29 -0.69
CA ASP A 59 -8.08 6.95 0.61
C ASP A 59 -7.03 6.27 1.48
N GLN A 60 -6.01 7.03 1.85
CA GLN A 60 -4.99 6.55 2.76
C GLN A 60 -5.49 6.58 4.21
N ASN A 61 -5.29 5.50 4.95
CA ASN A 61 -5.44 5.50 6.40
C ASN A 61 -4.25 6.20 7.09
N GLU A 62 -4.27 6.31 8.43
CA GLU A 62 -3.21 6.99 9.19
C GLU A 62 -1.83 6.39 8.91
N MET A 63 -1.70 5.08 8.97
CA MET A 63 -0.44 4.38 8.74
C MET A 63 0.11 4.67 7.33
N GLN A 64 -0.73 4.56 6.31
CA GLN A 64 -0.32 4.83 4.93
C GLN A 64 0.15 6.28 4.75
N ARG A 65 -0.55 7.26 5.34
CA ARG A 65 -0.12 8.67 5.31
C ARG A 65 1.23 8.88 5.99
N VAL A 66 1.44 8.25 7.14
CA VAL A 66 2.71 8.35 7.88
C VAL A 66 3.87 7.77 7.08
N CYS A 67 3.69 6.59 6.48
CA CYS A 67 4.70 5.94 5.66
C CYS A 67 4.97 6.69 4.35
N SER A 68 3.92 7.16 3.65
CA SER A 68 4.08 7.98 2.44
C SER A 68 4.83 9.29 2.73
N LYS A 69 4.55 9.93 3.87
CA LYS A 69 5.28 11.13 4.29
C LYS A 69 6.76 10.83 4.58
N ALA A 70 7.04 9.71 5.25
CA ALA A 70 8.41 9.30 5.51
C ALA A 70 9.21 9.09 4.22
N GLU A 71 8.62 8.39 3.25
CA GLU A 71 9.20 8.15 1.93
C GLU A 71 9.45 9.45 1.17
N LEU A 72 8.45 10.31 1.06
CA LEU A 72 8.55 11.60 0.35
C LEU A 72 9.59 12.55 0.96
N THR A 73 9.79 12.50 2.27
CA THR A 73 10.71 13.41 2.96
C THR A 73 12.10 12.82 3.20
N GLY A 74 12.30 11.52 2.95
CA GLY A 74 13.51 10.78 3.32
C GLY A 74 13.75 10.70 4.83
N LYS A 75 12.74 11.01 5.66
CA LYS A 75 12.83 10.98 7.12
C LYS A 75 12.06 9.78 7.66
N ALA A 76 12.76 8.91 8.39
CA ALA A 76 12.12 7.78 9.05
C ALA A 76 10.99 8.21 9.99
N VAL A 77 9.98 7.35 10.14
CA VAL A 77 8.93 7.55 11.15
C VAL A 77 9.57 7.48 12.53
N ASP A 78 9.23 8.42 13.41
CA ASP A 78 9.73 8.40 14.78
C ASP A 78 9.22 7.18 15.55
N GLU A 79 10.05 6.65 16.47
CA GLU A 79 9.77 5.41 17.19
C GLU A 79 8.51 5.47 18.05
N LYS A 80 8.15 6.63 18.58
CA LYS A 80 6.92 6.80 19.39
C LYS A 80 5.67 6.61 18.51
N THR A 81 5.65 7.24 17.34
CA THR A 81 4.56 7.12 16.37
C THR A 81 4.48 5.69 15.84
N LYS A 82 5.62 5.09 15.46
CA LYS A 82 5.71 3.71 14.99
C LYS A 82 5.14 2.74 16.03
N THR A 83 5.67 2.74 17.24
CA THR A 83 5.23 1.85 18.33
C THR A 83 3.75 2.02 18.64
N ARG A 84 3.25 3.25 18.67
CA ARG A 84 1.83 3.54 18.91
C ARG A 84 0.94 2.87 17.86
N ILE A 85 1.26 3.04 16.59
CA ILE A 85 0.45 2.52 15.48
C ILE A 85 0.56 0.99 15.43
N GLU A 86 1.77 0.43 15.47
CA GLU A 86 1.99 -1.03 15.47
C GLU A 86 1.24 -1.70 16.63
N THR A 87 1.37 -1.16 17.85
CA THR A 87 0.66 -1.68 19.02
C THR A 87 -0.86 -1.61 18.88
N ALA A 88 -1.40 -0.52 18.35
CA ALA A 88 -2.82 -0.38 18.11
C ALA A 88 -3.34 -1.41 17.11
N LEU A 89 -2.61 -1.61 15.99
CA LEU A 89 -2.94 -2.59 14.97
C LEU A 89 -2.82 -4.03 15.49
N TYR A 90 -1.79 -4.32 16.30
CA TYR A 90 -1.59 -5.66 16.87
C TYR A 90 -2.69 -6.07 17.84
N LYS A 91 -3.18 -5.14 18.67
CA LYS A 91 -4.24 -5.38 19.67
C LYS A 91 -5.58 -5.80 19.06
N VAL A 92 -5.85 -5.41 17.83
CA VAL A 92 -7.14 -5.69 17.17
C VAL A 92 -7.09 -6.89 16.23
N ILE A 93 -5.99 -7.65 16.20
CA ILE A 93 -5.88 -8.86 15.38
C ILE A 93 -6.84 -9.92 15.93
N PRO A 94 -7.80 -10.41 15.15
CA PRO A 94 -8.66 -11.50 15.56
C PRO A 94 -7.91 -12.83 15.40
N TYR A 95 -7.55 -13.43 16.49
CA TYR A 95 -7.01 -14.78 16.52
C TYR A 95 -8.14 -15.82 16.50
N PRO A 96 -7.95 -16.99 15.85
CA PRO A 96 -8.93 -18.06 15.86
C PRO A 96 -9.31 -18.47 17.31
N ALA A 97 -10.59 -18.33 17.66
CA ALA A 97 -11.08 -18.62 19.01
C ALA A 97 -10.94 -20.10 19.41
N ASP A 98 -10.93 -21.00 18.39
CA ASP A 98 -10.71 -22.43 18.55
C ASP A 98 -9.23 -22.83 18.66
N GLY A 99 -8.32 -21.87 18.62
CA GLY A 99 -6.88 -22.10 18.63
C GLY A 99 -6.33 -22.82 17.41
N LYS A 100 -7.14 -23.03 16.38
CA LYS A 100 -6.74 -23.77 15.15
C LYS A 100 -6.30 -22.82 14.06
N TYR A 101 -5.01 -22.80 13.78
CA TYR A 101 -4.38 -21.90 12.80
C TYR A 101 -4.03 -22.58 11.47
N ILE A 102 -4.08 -23.90 11.41
CA ILE A 102 -3.56 -24.69 10.30
C ILE A 102 -4.73 -25.29 9.52
N GLY A 103 -4.72 -25.08 8.22
CA GLY A 103 -5.65 -25.63 7.24
C GLY A 103 -4.99 -26.68 6.35
N ASP A 104 -5.27 -26.63 5.05
CA ASP A 104 -4.72 -27.50 4.01
C ASP A 104 -3.64 -26.79 3.21
N TRP A 105 -2.39 -27.23 3.31
CA TRP A 105 -1.28 -26.61 2.59
C TRP A 105 -1.43 -26.70 1.06
N LYS A 106 -2.18 -27.67 0.51
CA LYS A 106 -2.44 -27.75 -0.93
C LYS A 106 -3.37 -26.63 -1.41
N GLN A 107 -4.34 -26.24 -0.57
CA GLN A 107 -5.15 -25.06 -0.81
C GLN A 107 -4.30 -23.80 -0.65
N GLY A 108 -3.46 -23.76 0.39
CA GLY A 108 -2.52 -22.66 0.63
C GLY A 108 -1.60 -22.41 -0.55
N GLU A 109 -1.08 -23.45 -1.18
CA GLU A 109 -0.26 -23.35 -2.40
C GLU A 109 -1.04 -22.72 -3.56
N ARG A 110 -2.29 -23.17 -3.80
CA ARG A 110 -3.15 -22.56 -4.84
C ARG A 110 -3.40 -21.09 -4.58
N ILE A 111 -3.71 -20.73 -3.33
CA ILE A 111 -3.93 -19.33 -2.91
C ILE A 111 -2.66 -18.51 -3.12
N ALA A 112 -1.49 -19.07 -2.81
CA ALA A 112 -0.21 -18.40 -2.96
C ALA A 112 0.17 -18.11 -4.41
N GLN A 113 -0.26 -18.96 -5.35
CA GLN A 113 -0.01 -18.82 -6.79
C GLN A 113 -1.08 -17.97 -7.49
N ASP A 114 -2.29 -17.87 -6.94
CA ASP A 114 -3.41 -17.17 -7.56
C ASP A 114 -3.30 -15.65 -7.37
N GLY A 115 -3.24 -14.91 -8.47
CA GLY A 115 -3.21 -13.45 -8.51
C GLY A 115 -4.59 -12.78 -8.68
N THR A 116 -5.67 -13.55 -8.69
CA THR A 116 -7.02 -13.01 -8.83
C THR A 116 -7.55 -12.44 -7.51
N GLY A 117 -8.53 -11.58 -7.60
CA GLY A 117 -9.27 -11.02 -6.47
C GLY A 117 -9.09 -9.53 -6.30
N LEU A 118 -10.21 -8.85 -6.13
CA LEU A 118 -10.33 -7.42 -5.88
C LEU A 118 -9.80 -6.51 -7.00
N GLN A 119 -9.50 -7.04 -8.19
CA GLN A 119 -9.14 -6.26 -9.37
C GLN A 119 -10.42 -5.80 -10.09
N PHE A 120 -10.31 -4.72 -10.86
CA PHE A 120 -11.44 -4.14 -11.60
C PHE A 120 -12.09 -5.13 -12.60
N SER A 121 -11.35 -6.13 -13.07
CA SER A 121 -11.78 -7.18 -13.99
C SER A 121 -12.38 -8.40 -13.30
N ASP A 122 -12.23 -8.52 -11.99
CA ASP A 122 -12.68 -9.70 -11.27
C ASP A 122 -14.19 -9.68 -11.04
N ARG A 123 -14.75 -10.87 -10.90
CA ARG A 123 -16.16 -11.02 -10.56
C ARG A 123 -16.39 -10.67 -9.09
N ILE A 124 -17.38 -9.83 -8.82
CA ILE A 124 -17.78 -9.47 -7.45
C ILE A 124 -18.13 -10.75 -6.68
N GLY A 125 -17.54 -10.90 -5.49
CA GLY A 125 -17.75 -12.05 -4.61
C GLY A 125 -16.99 -13.33 -5.00
N ALA A 126 -16.14 -13.28 -6.04
CA ALA A 126 -15.23 -14.38 -6.31
C ALA A 126 -14.18 -14.52 -5.20
N PRO A 127 -13.73 -15.75 -4.87
CA PRO A 127 -12.61 -15.93 -3.95
C PRO A 127 -11.36 -15.21 -4.47
N SER A 128 -10.61 -14.61 -3.56
CA SER A 128 -9.33 -13.97 -3.89
C SER A 128 -8.18 -14.93 -3.66
N GLY A 129 -7.15 -14.81 -4.50
CA GLY A 129 -5.82 -15.33 -4.24
C GLY A 129 -4.96 -14.32 -3.48
N ALA A 130 -3.73 -14.69 -3.17
CA ALA A 130 -2.80 -13.85 -2.43
C ALA A 130 -1.55 -13.49 -3.24
N ASN A 131 -1.29 -14.21 -4.35
CA ASN A 131 -0.13 -14.00 -5.22
C ASN A 131 1.21 -13.87 -4.47
N CYS A 132 1.43 -14.73 -3.47
CA CYS A 132 2.60 -14.65 -2.59
C CYS A 132 3.92 -14.78 -3.37
N TYR A 133 3.91 -15.60 -4.42
CA TYR A 133 5.07 -15.81 -5.29
C TYR A 133 5.49 -14.57 -6.08
N ALA A 134 4.60 -13.60 -6.28
CA ALA A 134 4.99 -12.32 -6.89
C ALA A 134 6.05 -11.57 -6.06
N CYS A 135 6.17 -11.87 -4.76
CA CYS A 135 7.09 -11.21 -3.86
C CYS A 135 8.07 -12.17 -3.15
N HIS A 136 7.72 -13.45 -2.99
CA HIS A 136 8.46 -14.41 -2.16
C HIS A 136 8.79 -15.69 -2.93
N GLN A 137 9.99 -16.21 -2.74
CA GLN A 137 10.27 -17.61 -2.95
C GLN A 137 9.61 -18.43 -1.84
N ILE A 138 8.88 -19.52 -2.17
CA ILE A 138 8.19 -20.36 -1.18
C ILE A 138 8.57 -21.83 -1.38
N ALA A 139 7.96 -22.52 -2.33
CA ALA A 139 8.27 -23.90 -2.63
C ALA A 139 9.29 -24.00 -3.77
N PRO A 140 10.21 -24.99 -3.77
CA PRO A 140 11.28 -25.09 -4.77
C PRO A 140 10.79 -25.45 -6.18
N GLN A 141 9.55 -25.96 -6.30
CA GLN A 141 8.95 -26.33 -7.58
C GLN A 141 8.53 -25.09 -8.40
N GLU A 142 8.23 -23.96 -7.74
CA GLU A 142 7.93 -22.72 -8.42
C GLU A 142 9.22 -21.91 -8.59
N ILE A 143 9.65 -21.77 -9.84
CA ILE A 143 10.89 -21.07 -10.19
C ILE A 143 10.64 -19.61 -10.56
N SER A 144 9.38 -19.22 -10.80
CA SER A 144 8.98 -17.86 -11.13
C SER A 144 8.49 -17.13 -9.89
N TYR A 145 9.40 -16.47 -9.19
CA TYR A 145 9.07 -15.73 -7.97
C TYR A 145 9.79 -14.38 -7.91
N GLY A 146 9.16 -13.43 -7.20
CA GLY A 146 9.74 -12.12 -6.92
C GLY A 146 10.67 -12.14 -5.70
N ASN A 147 11.41 -11.05 -5.54
CA ASN A 147 12.38 -10.83 -4.46
C ASN A 147 12.09 -9.56 -3.63
N LEU A 148 10.89 -9.01 -3.73
CA LEU A 148 10.47 -7.87 -2.91
C LEU A 148 10.35 -8.24 -1.43
N GLY A 149 9.97 -9.48 -1.14
CA GLY A 149 9.92 -10.06 0.19
C GLY A 149 11.08 -11.06 0.42
N PRO A 150 11.38 -11.39 1.68
CA PRO A 150 12.37 -12.42 1.99
C PRO A 150 11.91 -13.79 1.50
N SER A 151 12.86 -14.69 1.22
CA SER A 151 12.54 -16.09 0.95
C SER A 151 11.78 -16.71 2.13
N LEU A 152 10.67 -17.37 1.82
CA LEU A 152 9.87 -18.16 2.76
C LEU A 152 10.15 -19.68 2.60
N TYR A 153 11.11 -20.05 1.74
CA TYR A 153 11.53 -21.44 1.63
C TYR A 153 12.09 -21.93 2.97
N LYS A 154 11.63 -23.09 3.38
CA LYS A 154 11.90 -23.68 4.72
C LYS A 154 11.49 -22.76 5.88
N TYR A 155 10.43 -21.95 5.70
CA TYR A 155 10.01 -20.98 6.70
C TYR A 155 9.73 -21.62 8.06
N GLY A 156 8.93 -22.69 8.10
CA GLY A 156 8.61 -23.41 9.33
C GLY A 156 9.81 -24.22 9.84
N SER A 157 10.47 -24.98 8.96
CA SER A 157 11.60 -25.84 9.36
C SER A 157 12.80 -25.04 9.88
N ASN A 158 13.13 -23.89 9.28
CA ASN A 158 14.20 -23.01 9.75
C ASN A 158 13.88 -22.35 11.11
N ARG A 159 12.62 -22.36 11.53
CA ARG A 159 12.13 -21.86 12.82
C ARG A 159 11.83 -22.97 13.82
N GLY A 160 12.23 -24.21 13.49
CA GLY A 160 12.10 -25.36 14.38
C GLY A 160 10.68 -25.89 14.53
N VAL A 161 9.74 -25.50 13.65
CA VAL A 161 8.36 -25.99 13.69
C VAL A 161 8.31 -27.45 13.27
N LYS A 162 8.11 -28.35 14.23
CA LYS A 162 7.90 -29.80 14.02
C LYS A 162 6.42 -30.15 14.03
N ASP A 163 5.65 -29.48 14.86
CA ASP A 163 4.20 -29.55 14.95
C ASP A 163 3.68 -28.13 15.19
N PRO A 164 3.01 -27.52 14.20
CA PRO A 164 2.48 -26.18 14.35
C PRO A 164 1.32 -26.08 15.35
N SER A 165 0.77 -27.21 15.83
CA SER A 165 -0.25 -27.25 16.87
C SER A 165 0.34 -27.33 18.27
N SER A 166 1.64 -27.56 18.38
CA SER A 166 2.32 -27.67 19.68
C SER A 166 2.48 -26.32 20.36
N LYS A 167 2.60 -26.35 21.69
CA LYS A 167 2.88 -25.16 22.49
C LYS A 167 4.22 -24.51 22.12
N ASP A 168 5.22 -25.32 21.74
CA ASP A 168 6.54 -24.83 21.35
C ASP A 168 6.51 -23.99 20.06
N SER A 169 5.49 -24.18 19.23
CA SER A 169 5.28 -23.43 17.99
C SER A 169 4.35 -22.23 18.16
N GLU A 170 3.76 -21.99 19.33
CA GLU A 170 2.71 -21.01 19.53
C GLU A 170 3.14 -19.58 19.11
N ASP A 171 4.32 -19.18 19.49
CA ASP A 171 4.84 -17.83 19.22
C ASP A 171 5.02 -17.59 17.71
N ILE A 172 5.64 -18.54 17.00
CA ILE A 172 5.83 -18.39 15.55
C ILE A 172 4.51 -18.50 14.80
N VAL A 173 3.57 -19.30 15.25
CA VAL A 173 2.23 -19.42 14.68
C VAL A 173 1.47 -18.11 14.83
N LYS A 174 1.43 -17.53 16.02
CA LYS A 174 0.80 -16.23 16.27
C LYS A 174 1.47 -15.09 15.50
N TYR A 175 2.80 -15.07 15.44
CA TYR A 175 3.56 -14.11 14.66
C TYR A 175 3.21 -14.20 13.18
N THR A 176 3.20 -15.41 12.61
CA THR A 176 2.89 -15.62 11.18
C THR A 176 1.44 -15.22 10.87
N TRP A 177 0.50 -15.55 11.76
CA TRP A 177 -0.89 -15.11 11.65
C TRP A 177 -1.00 -13.58 11.64
N ALA A 178 -0.34 -12.91 12.57
CA ALA A 178 -0.33 -11.45 12.65
C ALA A 178 0.22 -10.81 11.37
N ARG A 179 1.28 -11.37 10.81
CA ARG A 179 1.88 -10.94 9.54
C ARG A 179 0.92 -11.09 8.36
N LEU A 180 0.19 -12.18 8.28
CA LEU A 180 -0.82 -12.40 7.24
C LEU A 180 -2.06 -11.53 7.45
N TRP A 181 -2.49 -11.39 8.70
CA TRP A 181 -3.65 -10.55 9.00
C TRP A 181 -3.38 -9.10 8.63
N ASN A 182 -2.40 -8.50 9.28
CA ASN A 182 -1.98 -7.13 9.02
C ASN A 182 -0.48 -6.95 9.30
N THR A 183 0.33 -7.04 8.27
CA THR A 183 1.79 -6.94 8.36
C THR A 183 2.26 -5.65 9.04
N HIS A 184 1.49 -4.56 8.95
CA HIS A 184 1.83 -3.27 9.56
C HIS A 184 1.75 -3.27 11.08
N SER A 185 1.15 -4.29 11.68
CA SER A 185 1.19 -4.52 13.14
C SER A 185 2.58 -4.94 13.65
N VAL A 186 3.47 -5.36 12.74
CA VAL A 186 4.82 -5.87 13.04
C VAL A 186 5.91 -5.10 12.31
N ASN A 187 5.57 -4.50 11.17
CA ASN A 187 6.46 -3.64 10.38
C ASN A 187 5.63 -2.57 9.71
N LEU A 188 5.60 -1.39 10.32
CA LEU A 188 4.69 -0.30 10.01
C LEU A 188 4.62 0.06 8.52
N CYS A 189 5.77 0.18 7.85
CA CYS A 189 5.84 0.61 6.45
C CYS A 189 6.13 -0.54 5.49
N SER A 190 5.63 -1.74 5.80
CA SER A 190 5.75 -2.89 4.91
C SER A 190 4.91 -2.73 3.64
N ASN A 191 5.43 -3.17 2.50
CA ASN A 191 4.69 -3.25 1.24
C ASN A 191 3.84 -4.54 1.11
N MET A 192 3.94 -5.46 2.08
CA MET A 192 3.14 -6.69 2.08
C MET A 192 1.66 -6.36 2.30
N PRO A 193 0.72 -6.92 1.52
CA PRO A 193 -0.71 -6.69 1.70
C PRO A 193 -1.22 -7.12 3.08
N ARG A 194 -2.29 -6.47 3.52
CA ARG A 194 -3.00 -6.76 4.78
C ARG A 194 -4.11 -7.77 4.49
N PHE A 195 -3.74 -9.03 4.28
CA PHE A 195 -4.64 -10.02 3.71
C PHE A 195 -5.93 -10.23 4.49
N GLY A 196 -5.85 -10.32 5.82
CA GLY A 196 -7.03 -10.47 6.67
C GLY A 196 -7.75 -9.14 6.91
N ASP A 197 -7.02 -8.09 7.31
CA ASP A 197 -7.57 -6.79 7.68
C ASP A 197 -8.28 -6.08 6.53
N ALA A 198 -7.75 -6.23 5.31
CA ALA A 198 -8.36 -5.67 4.10
C ALA A 198 -9.39 -6.60 3.44
N GLY A 199 -9.75 -7.72 4.06
CA GLY A 199 -10.73 -8.68 3.54
C GLY A 199 -10.32 -9.34 2.22
N ILE A 200 -9.01 -9.42 1.93
CA ILE A 200 -8.48 -10.08 0.73
C ILE A 200 -8.66 -11.59 0.87
N LEU A 201 -8.22 -12.15 1.99
CA LEU A 201 -8.38 -13.56 2.32
C LEU A 201 -9.36 -13.74 3.48
N THR A 202 -10.18 -14.77 3.38
CA THR A 202 -10.99 -15.25 4.50
C THR A 202 -10.11 -15.91 5.57
N THR A 203 -10.62 -16.04 6.79
CA THR A 203 -9.94 -16.78 7.86
C THR A 203 -9.59 -18.22 7.45
N ALA A 204 -10.45 -18.90 6.71
CA ALA A 204 -10.18 -20.25 6.20
C ALA A 204 -8.99 -20.26 5.22
N GLN A 205 -8.98 -19.35 4.25
CA GLN A 205 -7.86 -19.21 3.31
C GLN A 205 -6.55 -18.83 4.01
N MET A 206 -6.61 -17.98 5.05
CA MET A 206 -5.43 -17.68 5.87
C MET A 206 -4.89 -18.93 6.59
N LYS A 207 -5.77 -19.79 7.14
CA LYS A 207 -5.36 -21.08 7.74
C LYS A 207 -4.66 -22.00 6.73
N ASP A 208 -5.13 -22.00 5.48
CA ASP A 208 -4.51 -22.77 4.40
C ASP A 208 -3.11 -22.22 4.04
N VAL A 209 -2.94 -20.90 3.95
CA VAL A 209 -1.62 -20.28 3.76
C VAL A 209 -0.70 -20.53 4.97
N MET A 210 -1.24 -20.51 6.19
CA MET A 210 -0.48 -20.89 7.40
C MET A 210 0.04 -22.33 7.30
N ALA A 211 -0.79 -23.27 6.79
CA ALA A 211 -0.37 -24.66 6.57
C ALA A 211 0.74 -24.74 5.51
N LEU A 212 0.64 -23.98 4.41
CA LEU A 212 1.71 -23.92 3.41
C LEU A 212 3.05 -23.53 4.04
N LEU A 213 3.06 -22.55 4.92
CA LEU A 213 4.29 -22.00 5.51
C LEU A 213 4.82 -22.80 6.70
N LEU A 214 3.95 -23.47 7.47
CA LEU A 214 4.32 -24.04 8.77
C LEU A 214 4.16 -25.56 8.87
N ASP A 215 3.38 -26.20 7.98
CA ASP A 215 3.24 -27.67 8.01
C ASP A 215 4.53 -28.33 7.52
N PRO A 216 5.14 -29.24 8.31
CA PRO A 216 6.32 -29.99 7.88
C PRO A 216 6.09 -30.85 6.62
N ALA A 217 4.83 -31.21 6.32
CA ALA A 217 4.47 -31.94 5.11
C ALA A 217 4.42 -31.07 3.86
N SER A 218 4.34 -29.74 4.02
CA SER A 218 4.31 -28.77 2.93
C SER A 218 5.61 -28.79 2.11
N PRO A 219 5.54 -28.64 0.76
CA PRO A 219 6.73 -28.53 -0.09
C PRO A 219 7.58 -27.30 0.26
N ALA A 220 7.01 -26.27 0.84
CA ALA A 220 7.74 -25.09 1.31
C ALA A 220 8.73 -25.41 2.44
N ASN A 221 8.59 -26.56 3.13
CA ASN A 221 9.42 -26.97 4.28
C ASN A 221 10.31 -28.20 4.00
N LYS A 222 10.40 -28.65 2.74
CA LYS A 222 11.20 -29.82 2.33
C LYS A 222 12.65 -29.48 1.96
#